data_157f3ef91a49ef96166629b1471482d0
#
_entry.id   157f3ef91a49ef96166629b1471482d0
#
_cell.length_a   1.000
_cell.length_b   1.000
_cell.length_c   1.000
_cell.angle_alpha   90.00
_cell.angle_beta   90.00
_cell.angle_gamma   90.00
#
_symmetry.space_group_name_H-M   'P 1'
#
loop_
_entity.id
_entity.type
_entity.pdbx_description
1 polymer ?
#
loop_
_entity_poly.entity_id
_entity_poly.type
_entity_poly.pdbx_seq_one_letter_code
_entity_poly.pdbx_strand_id
1 'polypeptide(L)'
;MIRLTLILLNLLLLVLLPGCSMVQNFFAWLGPPDTGTTNRPMLESALERAIPAVRREFDRLMPDVQAALVTTHATVETVPARYKRRLVIAALKQAWEGLANLERQGLLLAELAEGKAINLPVLLDVLEAGMDRTSAFHKPVPFPINGEAQELVTFMLESLEEASRHREEAVENLSEDERHFLFGHPKTLVEKFSPQISIFSDQTSALIKADQRFGELLEEHVDYANLIAAAQVLARLANERWLRQLLAAFRQPLPPAKMPPGLTGDIVYAEDTPYGLIIVGGTGPNIYELDQRFGLVIDLGGDDLYRGMIAASTDADHANAVVIDLSGNDTYDGAAFGLATGRLGIGLLIDQSGDDVYQLEMGSGGTGFAGLGILFDAKGNDTYMGSRMTQGAAIGGLGLLFDAAGNDRYTSHGFSIGFGGPQGVGAVIDLQGNDHYQCGNQYPSAYNAEDAPKGKPGDPFFQYDCFGLGTGSGKRMLTKRPEWQAYNLAGGSGLLLDVEGDDHYQSANFAQGHGYFFGAGVFLDLGGNDEYVAARYGHGSSAHYGVGLFEDLHGEDHYGSSGPFYNAGVAWDHSVSVMIDAGNGYDHYALARSTGL
;
A
#
# COMPACT_ATOMS: atom_id res chain seq x y z
N MET A 1 -3.64 -33.33 -0.15
CA MET A 1 -5.07 -33.47 0.26
C MET A 1 -5.44 -32.15 0.88
N ILE A 2 -6.12 -31.30 0.14
CA ILE A 2 -6.47 -29.95 0.59
C ILE A 2 -7.32 -30.07 1.84
N ARG A 3 -6.79 -29.70 3.00
CA ARG A 3 -7.58 -29.51 4.21
C ARG A 3 -8.14 -28.09 4.19
N LEU A 4 -9.30 -27.94 3.60
CA LEU A 4 -10.08 -26.72 3.68
C LEU A 4 -10.65 -26.63 5.09
N THR A 5 -10.01 -25.90 5.98
CA THR A 5 -10.61 -25.57 7.27
C THR A 5 -11.45 -24.31 7.08
N LEU A 6 -12.70 -24.54 6.68
CA LEU A 6 -13.71 -23.48 6.55
C LEU A 6 -14.09 -22.98 7.94
N ILE A 7 -13.51 -21.88 8.36
CA ILE A 7 -14.01 -21.13 9.51
C ILE A 7 -15.08 -20.17 8.99
N LEU A 8 -16.32 -20.56 9.24
CA LEU A 8 -17.62 -19.91 9.02
C LEU A 8 -17.61 -18.62 8.19
N LEU A 9 -18.05 -18.82 6.98
CA LEU A 9 -18.45 -17.81 6.04
C LEU A 9 -19.79 -17.19 6.44
N ASN A 10 -19.83 -15.95 6.84
CA ASN A 10 -21.06 -15.14 6.74
C ASN A 10 -21.14 -14.60 5.31
N LEU A 11 -21.53 -15.44 4.40
CA LEU A 11 -21.49 -15.17 2.95
C LEU A 11 -22.81 -14.72 2.42
N LEU A 12 -22.68 -13.75 1.61
CA LEU A 12 -23.71 -13.21 0.77
C LEU A 12 -23.51 -13.61 -0.70
N LEU A 13 -24.40 -14.39 -1.25
CA LEU A 13 -24.36 -14.91 -2.62
C LEU A 13 -25.23 -14.10 -3.58
N LEU A 14 -24.82 -13.96 -4.80
CA LEU A 14 -25.63 -13.43 -5.89
C LEU A 14 -25.61 -14.28 -7.16
N VAL A 15 -26.78 -14.38 -7.73
CA VAL A 15 -27.10 -15.10 -8.96
C VAL A 15 -26.70 -14.29 -10.20
N LEU A 16 -26.18 -15.00 -11.15
CA LEU A 16 -25.79 -14.67 -12.52
C LEU A 16 -26.63 -13.62 -13.25
N LEU A 17 -25.96 -12.60 -13.78
CA LEU A 17 -26.35 -11.96 -15.03
C LEU A 17 -25.14 -11.87 -15.98
N PRO A 18 -25.29 -12.27 -17.25
CA PRO A 18 -24.22 -12.23 -18.23
C PRO A 18 -24.04 -10.80 -18.75
N GLY A 19 -22.85 -10.22 -18.64
CA GLY A 19 -22.60 -8.95 -19.30
C GLY A 19 -21.49 -8.06 -18.76
N CYS A 20 -20.48 -8.56 -18.08
CA CYS A 20 -19.31 -7.74 -17.75
C CYS A 20 -18.11 -8.09 -18.65
N SER A 21 -18.21 -7.68 -19.92
CA SER A 21 -17.15 -7.85 -20.92
C SER A 21 -15.90 -6.99 -20.66
N MET A 22 -15.92 -6.08 -19.69
CA MET A 22 -14.79 -5.20 -19.40
C MET A 22 -13.65 -5.88 -18.63
N VAL A 23 -13.95 -6.80 -17.72
CA VAL A 23 -12.89 -7.50 -16.98
C VAL A 23 -12.19 -8.51 -17.90
N GLN A 24 -12.92 -9.21 -18.77
CA GLN A 24 -12.32 -10.09 -19.77
C GLN A 24 -11.47 -9.31 -20.80
N ASN A 25 -11.84 -8.08 -21.13
CA ASN A 25 -11.07 -7.23 -22.03
C ASN A 25 -9.82 -6.63 -21.39
N PHE A 26 -9.77 -6.44 -20.06
CA PHE A 26 -8.58 -6.00 -19.35
C PHE A 26 -7.46 -7.06 -19.41
N PHE A 27 -7.77 -8.33 -19.18
CA PHE A 27 -6.79 -9.42 -19.34
C PHE A 27 -6.46 -9.76 -20.80
N ALA A 28 -7.35 -9.48 -21.75
CA ALA A 28 -7.05 -9.62 -23.18
C ALA A 28 -6.22 -8.45 -23.73
N TRP A 29 -6.17 -7.33 -23.01
CA TRP A 29 -5.40 -6.14 -23.39
C TRP A 29 -3.99 -6.12 -22.78
N LEU A 30 -3.74 -6.77 -21.66
CA LEU A 30 -2.41 -7.18 -21.23
C LEU A 30 -2.00 -8.33 -22.16
N GLY A 31 -1.49 -8.00 -23.37
CA GLY A 31 -0.76 -8.98 -24.15
C GLY A 31 0.27 -9.64 -23.24
N PRO A 32 0.61 -10.93 -23.46
CA PRO A 32 1.55 -11.62 -22.59
C PRO A 32 2.79 -10.72 -22.46
N PRO A 33 3.27 -10.43 -21.24
CA PRO A 33 4.54 -9.74 -21.07
C PRO A 33 5.56 -10.51 -21.90
N ASP A 34 6.49 -9.80 -22.52
CA ASP A 34 7.57 -10.42 -23.31
C ASP A 34 8.48 -11.18 -22.32
N THR A 35 7.93 -12.25 -21.79
CA THR A 35 8.53 -13.13 -20.81
C THR A 35 9.58 -13.93 -21.56
N GLY A 36 10.81 -13.51 -21.38
CA GLY A 36 11.91 -14.43 -21.59
C GLY A 36 11.60 -15.69 -20.76
N THR A 37 11.07 -16.69 -21.45
CA THR A 37 10.51 -17.95 -20.97
C THR A 37 11.18 -18.50 -19.71
N THR A 38 10.62 -18.21 -18.55
CA THR A 38 10.73 -19.10 -17.40
C THR A 38 9.55 -20.06 -17.50
N ASN A 39 9.83 -21.34 -17.68
CA ASN A 39 8.83 -22.43 -17.70
C ASN A 39 8.30 -22.71 -16.27
N ARG A 40 7.92 -21.69 -15.51
CA ARG A 40 7.11 -21.88 -14.29
C ARG A 40 5.64 -21.85 -14.69
N PRO A 41 4.83 -22.78 -14.23
CA PRO A 41 3.38 -22.67 -14.40
C PRO A 41 2.91 -21.40 -13.68
N MET A 42 2.01 -20.65 -14.28
CA MET A 42 1.31 -19.54 -13.64
C MET A 42 0.78 -20.01 -12.28
N LEU A 43 0.98 -19.21 -11.23
CA LEU A 43 0.48 -19.52 -9.88
C LEU A 43 -1.02 -19.82 -9.95
N GLU A 44 -1.39 -21.04 -9.54
CA GLU A 44 -2.78 -21.47 -9.59
C GLU A 44 -3.56 -20.91 -8.40
N SER A 45 -4.61 -20.16 -8.66
CA SER A 45 -5.54 -19.66 -7.65
C SER A 45 -6.04 -20.78 -6.72
N ALA A 46 -5.71 -20.68 -5.44
CA ALA A 46 -6.21 -21.61 -4.43
C ALA A 46 -7.70 -21.38 -4.17
N LEU A 47 -8.13 -20.13 -4.22
CA LEU A 47 -9.54 -19.77 -4.08
C LEU A 47 -10.39 -20.33 -5.22
N GLU A 48 -9.96 -20.23 -6.48
CA GLU A 48 -10.70 -20.80 -7.62
C GLU A 48 -10.85 -22.33 -7.51
N ARG A 49 -9.85 -23.02 -6.99
CA ARG A 49 -9.92 -24.47 -6.71
C ARG A 49 -10.92 -24.78 -5.58
N ALA A 50 -10.96 -23.95 -4.56
CA ALA A 50 -11.81 -24.13 -3.39
C ALA A 50 -13.29 -23.76 -3.64
N ILE A 51 -13.57 -22.75 -4.45
CA ILE A 51 -14.90 -22.18 -4.69
C ILE A 51 -15.98 -23.27 -4.96
N PRO A 52 -15.78 -24.27 -5.85
CA PRO A 52 -16.84 -25.24 -6.14
C PRO A 52 -17.25 -26.10 -4.94
N ALA A 53 -16.30 -26.42 -4.04
CA ALA A 53 -16.60 -27.21 -2.84
C ALA A 53 -17.30 -26.36 -1.78
N VAL A 54 -16.80 -25.16 -1.54
CA VAL A 54 -17.34 -24.20 -0.59
C VAL A 54 -18.74 -23.77 -1.00
N ARG A 55 -18.97 -23.49 -2.27
CA ARG A 55 -20.29 -23.10 -2.81
C ARG A 55 -21.33 -24.20 -2.62
N ARG A 56 -20.98 -25.46 -2.90
CA ARG A 56 -21.89 -26.58 -2.66
C ARG A 56 -22.30 -26.73 -1.19
N GLU A 57 -21.35 -26.58 -0.29
CA GLU A 57 -21.62 -26.69 1.15
C GLU A 57 -22.44 -25.50 1.66
N PHE A 58 -22.16 -24.31 1.17
CA PHE A 58 -22.92 -23.11 1.49
C PHE A 58 -24.38 -23.20 1.02
N ASP A 59 -24.62 -23.59 -0.23
CA ASP A 59 -25.97 -23.77 -0.77
C ASP A 59 -26.76 -24.81 0.01
N ARG A 60 -26.08 -25.80 0.59
CA ARG A 60 -26.69 -26.83 1.44
C ARG A 60 -27.11 -26.31 2.83
N LEU A 61 -26.33 -25.45 3.43
CA LEU A 61 -26.43 -25.06 4.84
C LEU A 61 -27.24 -23.77 5.07
N MET A 62 -27.38 -22.89 4.09
CA MET A 62 -27.82 -21.51 4.33
C MET A 62 -28.90 -20.97 3.38
N PRO A 63 -30.10 -21.61 3.29
CA PRO A 63 -31.17 -21.06 2.45
C PRO A 63 -31.67 -19.67 2.89
N ASP A 64 -31.54 -19.30 4.18
CA ASP A 64 -31.99 -18.01 4.71
C ASP A 64 -31.01 -16.86 4.41
N VAL A 65 -29.78 -17.17 4.07
CA VAL A 65 -28.77 -16.16 3.72
C VAL A 65 -29.10 -15.49 2.39
N GLN A 66 -29.82 -16.16 1.48
CA GLN A 66 -30.27 -15.53 0.23
C GLN A 66 -31.15 -14.31 0.47
N ALA A 67 -31.96 -14.28 1.54
CA ALA A 67 -32.77 -13.12 1.88
C ALA A 67 -31.92 -11.95 2.41
N ALA A 68 -30.89 -12.25 3.19
CA ALA A 68 -29.93 -11.24 3.66
C ALA A 68 -29.12 -10.63 2.50
N LEU A 69 -28.86 -11.41 1.45
CA LEU A 69 -28.22 -11.00 0.20
C LEU A 69 -28.97 -9.91 -0.54
N VAL A 70 -30.25 -10.10 -0.72
CA VAL A 70 -31.12 -9.14 -1.41
C VAL A 70 -31.07 -7.79 -0.68
N THR A 71 -31.07 -7.82 0.67
CA THR A 71 -31.01 -6.62 1.49
C THR A 71 -29.68 -5.88 1.33
N THR A 72 -28.57 -6.60 1.32
CA THR A 72 -27.24 -5.98 1.12
C THR A 72 -27.12 -5.38 -0.26
N HIS A 73 -27.53 -6.11 -1.30
CA HIS A 73 -27.49 -5.61 -2.66
C HIS A 73 -28.29 -4.32 -2.81
N ALA A 74 -29.49 -4.27 -2.25
CA ALA A 74 -30.31 -3.07 -2.23
C ALA A 74 -29.61 -1.91 -1.49
N THR A 75 -28.96 -2.19 -0.37
CA THR A 75 -28.24 -1.16 0.40
C THR A 75 -27.00 -0.66 -0.35
N VAL A 76 -26.21 -1.55 -0.97
CA VAL A 76 -25.05 -1.18 -1.79
C VAL A 76 -25.46 -0.29 -2.95
N GLU A 77 -26.60 -0.53 -3.59
CA GLU A 77 -27.10 0.32 -4.68
C GLU A 77 -27.45 1.75 -4.22
N THR A 78 -27.81 1.94 -2.96
CA THR A 78 -28.13 3.28 -2.40
C THR A 78 -26.90 4.12 -2.10
N VAL A 79 -25.69 3.54 -2.04
CA VAL A 79 -24.45 4.29 -1.82
C VAL A 79 -24.16 5.16 -3.04
N PRO A 80 -23.89 6.47 -2.89
CA PRO A 80 -23.51 7.33 -4.00
C PRO A 80 -22.33 6.78 -4.80
N ALA A 81 -22.33 6.93 -6.12
CA ALA A 81 -21.32 6.38 -7.03
C ALA A 81 -19.89 6.79 -6.63
N ARG A 82 -19.68 8.04 -6.19
CA ARG A 82 -18.40 8.59 -5.75
C ARG A 82 -17.77 7.87 -4.54
N TYR A 83 -18.56 7.10 -3.79
CA TYR A 83 -18.08 6.32 -2.64
C TYR A 83 -17.91 4.84 -2.96
N LYS A 84 -18.21 4.43 -4.21
CA LYS A 84 -18.17 3.03 -4.63
C LYS A 84 -16.84 2.74 -5.32
N ARG A 85 -15.96 2.00 -4.65
CA ARG A 85 -14.83 1.37 -5.31
C ARG A 85 -15.35 0.15 -6.09
N ARG A 86 -15.05 0.07 -7.39
CA ARG A 86 -15.54 -0.99 -8.27
C ARG A 86 -15.17 -2.36 -7.75
N LEU A 87 -13.91 -2.52 -7.32
CA LEU A 87 -13.40 -3.75 -6.75
C LEU A 87 -14.21 -4.21 -5.53
N VAL A 88 -14.42 -3.33 -4.55
CA VAL A 88 -15.18 -3.63 -3.33
C VAL A 88 -16.64 -3.93 -3.66
N ILE A 89 -17.26 -3.12 -4.51
CA ILE A 89 -18.66 -3.31 -4.91
C ILE A 89 -18.83 -4.60 -5.72
N ALA A 90 -17.88 -4.94 -6.57
CA ALA A 90 -17.89 -6.20 -7.31
C ALA A 90 -17.84 -7.40 -6.35
N ALA A 91 -16.93 -7.38 -5.38
CA ALA A 91 -16.83 -8.42 -4.37
C ALA A 91 -18.07 -8.52 -3.46
N LEU A 92 -18.67 -7.39 -3.10
CA LEU A 92 -19.92 -7.41 -2.33
C LEU A 92 -21.12 -7.91 -3.13
N LYS A 93 -21.13 -7.76 -4.45
CA LYS A 93 -22.19 -8.26 -5.34
C LYS A 93 -21.97 -9.69 -5.78
N GLN A 94 -20.76 -10.10 -6.00
CA GLN A 94 -20.33 -11.41 -6.50
C GLN A 94 -19.12 -11.88 -5.70
N ALA A 95 -19.37 -12.29 -4.45
CA ALA A 95 -18.34 -12.56 -3.45
C ALA A 95 -17.20 -13.45 -3.96
N TRP A 96 -17.56 -14.58 -4.60
CA TRP A 96 -16.58 -15.54 -5.09
C TRP A 96 -15.70 -14.98 -6.20
N GLU A 97 -16.31 -14.33 -7.18
CA GLU A 97 -15.58 -13.74 -8.31
C GLU A 97 -14.77 -12.54 -7.87
N GLY A 98 -15.30 -11.76 -6.92
CA GLY A 98 -14.59 -10.61 -6.38
C GLY A 98 -13.36 -10.99 -5.56
N LEU A 99 -13.47 -12.00 -4.69
CA LEU A 99 -12.34 -12.53 -3.93
C LEU A 99 -11.28 -13.13 -4.87
N ALA A 100 -11.71 -13.95 -5.84
CA ALA A 100 -10.80 -14.51 -6.83
C ALA A 100 -10.10 -13.44 -7.71
N ASN A 101 -10.74 -12.30 -7.93
CA ASN A 101 -10.09 -11.18 -8.60
C ASN A 101 -9.02 -10.52 -7.73
N LEU A 102 -9.27 -10.37 -6.42
CA LEU A 102 -8.28 -9.84 -5.47
C LEU A 102 -7.06 -10.75 -5.37
N GLU A 103 -7.27 -12.05 -5.21
CA GLU A 103 -6.21 -13.05 -5.21
C GLU A 103 -5.39 -12.99 -6.52
N ARG A 104 -6.04 -13.04 -7.68
CA ARG A 104 -5.34 -12.96 -8.97
C ARG A 104 -4.51 -11.70 -9.15
N GLN A 105 -4.95 -10.56 -8.64
CA GLN A 105 -4.14 -9.34 -8.68
C GLN A 105 -2.89 -9.47 -7.82
N GLY A 106 -2.99 -10.04 -6.62
CA GLY A 106 -1.84 -10.32 -5.77
C GLY A 106 -0.86 -11.31 -6.42
N LEU A 107 -1.36 -12.43 -6.95
CA LEU A 107 -0.53 -13.41 -7.65
C LEU A 107 0.15 -12.83 -8.90
N LEU A 108 -0.53 -11.96 -9.63
CA LEU A 108 0.07 -11.25 -10.77
C LEU A 108 1.19 -10.30 -10.30
N LEU A 109 1.02 -9.61 -9.17
CA LEU A 109 2.08 -8.77 -8.59
C LEU A 109 3.29 -9.62 -8.21
N ALA A 110 3.10 -10.79 -7.59
CA ALA A 110 4.17 -11.72 -7.28
C ALA A 110 4.93 -12.18 -8.55
N GLU A 111 4.21 -12.62 -9.58
CA GLU A 111 4.83 -13.03 -10.85
C GLU A 111 5.64 -11.90 -11.52
N LEU A 112 5.16 -10.67 -11.47
CA LEU A 112 5.85 -9.50 -12.02
C LEU A 112 7.07 -9.11 -11.17
N ALA A 113 6.97 -9.30 -9.86
CA ALA A 113 8.03 -8.98 -8.91
C ALA A 113 9.17 -10.00 -8.94
N GLU A 114 8.88 -11.30 -9.06
CA GLU A 114 9.88 -12.38 -9.19
C GLU A 114 10.68 -12.35 -10.51
N GLY A 115 10.35 -11.46 -11.43
CA GLY A 115 11.04 -11.31 -12.72
C GLY A 115 12.53 -10.98 -12.54
N LYS A 116 13.38 -11.38 -13.52
CA LYS A 116 14.83 -11.12 -13.49
C LYS A 116 15.22 -9.65 -13.41
N ALA A 117 14.30 -8.75 -13.70
CA ALA A 117 14.44 -7.31 -13.52
C ALA A 117 13.06 -6.78 -13.13
N ILE A 118 12.96 -6.29 -11.92
CA ILE A 118 11.72 -5.69 -11.42
C ILE A 118 11.35 -4.50 -12.29
N ASN A 119 10.15 -4.55 -12.84
CA ASN A 119 9.63 -3.49 -13.69
C ASN A 119 8.66 -2.63 -12.88
N LEU A 120 9.20 -1.76 -12.05
CA LEU A 120 8.41 -0.88 -11.18
C LEU A 120 7.27 -0.12 -11.92
N PRO A 121 7.47 0.43 -13.14
CA PRO A 121 6.36 0.99 -13.92
C PRO A 121 5.19 0.03 -14.15
N VAL A 122 5.45 -1.25 -14.40
CA VAL A 122 4.38 -2.25 -14.62
C VAL A 122 3.69 -2.65 -13.31
N LEU A 123 4.43 -2.73 -12.20
CA LEU A 123 3.82 -2.95 -10.88
C LEU A 123 2.84 -1.83 -10.52
N LEU A 124 3.19 -0.58 -10.85
CA LEU A 124 2.31 0.57 -10.63
C LEU A 124 1.01 0.47 -11.43
N ASP A 125 1.06 -0.04 -12.67
CA ASP A 125 -0.15 -0.27 -13.48
C ASP A 125 -1.11 -1.28 -12.83
N VAL A 126 -0.59 -2.33 -12.21
CA VAL A 126 -1.43 -3.32 -11.51
C VAL A 126 -2.03 -2.75 -10.24
N LEU A 127 -1.25 -2.03 -9.45
CA LEU A 127 -1.73 -1.38 -8.23
C LEU A 127 -2.76 -0.29 -8.51
N GLU A 128 -2.65 0.42 -9.63
CA GLU A 128 -3.62 1.42 -10.09
C GLU A 128 -5.04 0.85 -10.24
N ALA A 129 -5.16 -0.39 -10.65
CA ALA A 129 -6.47 -1.04 -10.77
C ALA A 129 -7.26 -1.00 -9.45
N GLY A 130 -6.57 -1.06 -8.30
CA GLY A 130 -7.16 -0.87 -6.98
C GLY A 130 -7.73 0.53 -6.74
N MET A 131 -7.31 1.53 -7.51
CA MET A 131 -7.84 2.90 -7.48
C MET A 131 -9.05 3.12 -8.39
N ASP A 132 -9.52 2.09 -9.11
CA ASP A 132 -10.54 2.19 -10.17
C ASP A 132 -10.16 3.13 -11.33
N ARG A 133 -8.88 3.27 -11.60
CA ARG A 133 -8.32 4.13 -12.65
C ARG A 133 -7.69 3.27 -13.75
N THR A 134 -7.42 3.86 -14.87
CA THR A 134 -6.67 3.26 -15.99
C THR A 134 -5.62 4.24 -16.43
N SER A 135 -4.35 3.80 -16.48
CA SER A 135 -3.26 4.66 -16.92
C SER A 135 -3.40 5.06 -18.38
N ALA A 136 -2.91 6.25 -18.69
CA ALA A 136 -2.61 6.62 -20.05
C ALA A 136 -1.21 6.07 -20.36
N PHE A 137 -1.16 4.98 -21.14
CA PHE A 137 0.13 4.38 -21.55
C PHE A 137 1.00 5.41 -22.27
N HIS A 138 2.12 5.79 -21.67
CA HIS A 138 3.07 6.70 -22.28
C HIS A 138 4.24 5.94 -22.91
N LYS A 139 4.60 6.36 -24.12
CA LYS A 139 5.72 5.78 -24.84
C LYS A 139 7.01 6.13 -24.11
N PRO A 140 7.78 5.15 -23.62
CA PRO A 140 8.98 5.44 -22.84
C PRO A 140 10.01 6.24 -23.65
N VAL A 141 10.59 7.27 -23.02
CA VAL A 141 11.80 7.92 -23.53
C VAL A 141 12.92 6.89 -23.56
N PRO A 142 13.65 6.73 -24.69
CA PRO A 142 14.73 5.76 -24.78
C PRO A 142 15.88 6.15 -23.85
N PHE A 143 16.45 5.17 -23.14
CA PHE A 143 17.65 5.38 -22.35
C PHE A 143 18.83 5.79 -23.23
N PRO A 144 19.73 6.71 -22.79
CA PRO A 144 20.97 6.99 -23.47
C PRO A 144 21.81 5.72 -23.55
N ILE A 145 22.28 5.39 -24.74
CA ILE A 145 23.13 4.21 -24.99
C ILE A 145 24.58 4.69 -25.07
N ASN A 146 25.39 4.35 -24.07
CA ASN A 146 26.81 4.75 -23.96
C ASN A 146 27.03 6.25 -23.69
N GLY A 147 26.21 6.87 -22.82
CA GLY A 147 26.27 8.29 -22.53
C GLY A 147 27.54 8.70 -21.76
N GLU A 148 28.14 9.81 -22.16
CA GLU A 148 29.06 10.57 -21.32
C GLU A 148 28.28 11.24 -20.18
N ALA A 149 28.96 11.71 -19.11
CA ALA A 149 28.31 12.31 -17.94
C ALA A 149 27.26 13.38 -18.29
N GLN A 150 27.54 14.20 -19.30
CA GLN A 150 26.61 15.25 -19.74
C GLN A 150 25.31 14.69 -20.37
N GLU A 151 25.37 13.58 -21.10
CA GLU A 151 24.18 12.95 -21.67
C GLU A 151 23.32 12.29 -20.58
N LEU A 152 23.96 11.75 -19.54
CA LEU A 152 23.25 11.17 -18.38
C LEU A 152 22.55 12.25 -17.56
N VAL A 153 23.21 13.40 -17.34
CA VAL A 153 22.59 14.57 -16.69
C VAL A 153 21.42 15.10 -17.52
N THR A 154 21.55 15.16 -18.84
CA THR A 154 20.45 15.56 -19.73
C THR A 154 19.26 14.60 -19.58
N PHE A 155 19.47 13.29 -19.50
CA PHE A 155 18.40 12.32 -19.27
C PHE A 155 17.72 12.49 -17.90
N MET A 156 18.47 12.82 -16.84
CA MET A 156 17.88 13.16 -15.53
C MET A 156 16.95 14.37 -15.64
N LEU A 157 17.42 15.44 -16.28
CA LEU A 157 16.66 16.68 -16.49
C LEU A 157 15.38 16.44 -17.29
N GLU A 158 15.48 15.73 -18.41
CA GLU A 158 14.33 15.38 -19.26
C GLU A 158 13.31 14.52 -18.50
N SER A 159 13.78 13.60 -17.64
CA SER A 159 12.88 12.77 -16.80
C SER A 159 12.14 13.61 -15.76
N LEU A 160 12.82 14.54 -15.09
CA LEU A 160 12.19 15.45 -14.14
C LEU A 160 11.21 16.42 -14.83
N GLU A 161 11.56 16.94 -16.01
CA GLU A 161 10.70 17.80 -16.82
C GLU A 161 9.43 17.06 -17.26
N GLU A 162 9.55 15.85 -17.81
CA GLU A 162 8.43 15.03 -18.24
C GLU A 162 7.51 14.69 -17.06
N ALA A 163 8.07 14.26 -15.94
CA ALA A 163 7.30 13.96 -14.73
C ALA A 163 6.58 15.20 -14.17
N SER A 164 7.26 16.35 -14.17
CA SER A 164 6.66 17.61 -13.71
C SER A 164 5.50 18.05 -14.61
N ARG A 165 5.65 17.88 -15.92
CA ARG A 165 4.56 18.17 -16.88
C ARG A 165 3.33 17.31 -16.60
N HIS A 166 3.50 15.99 -16.44
CA HIS A 166 2.39 15.09 -16.11
C HIS A 166 1.75 15.46 -14.77
N ARG A 167 2.56 15.81 -13.78
CA ARG A 167 2.05 16.25 -12.48
C ARG A 167 1.21 17.52 -12.61
N GLU A 168 1.65 18.52 -13.42
CA GLU A 168 0.86 19.73 -13.65
C GLU A 168 -0.46 19.43 -14.37
N GLU A 169 -0.44 18.55 -15.38
CA GLU A 169 -1.65 18.07 -16.04
C GLU A 169 -2.61 17.38 -15.05
N ALA A 170 -2.07 16.63 -14.09
CA ALA A 170 -2.87 15.95 -13.07
C ALA A 170 -3.65 16.90 -12.15
N VAL A 171 -3.16 18.10 -11.93
CA VAL A 171 -3.74 19.08 -11.00
C VAL A 171 -4.28 20.34 -11.70
N GLU A 172 -4.38 20.35 -13.03
CA GLU A 172 -4.79 21.53 -13.80
C GLU A 172 -6.20 22.03 -13.47
N ASN A 173 -7.09 21.12 -13.04
CA ASN A 173 -8.46 21.44 -12.66
C ASN A 173 -8.61 21.94 -11.22
N LEU A 174 -7.53 22.09 -10.48
CA LEU A 174 -7.50 22.62 -9.11
C LEU A 174 -7.06 24.09 -9.10
N SER A 175 -7.78 24.91 -8.36
CA SER A 175 -7.31 26.25 -8.01
C SER A 175 -6.09 26.19 -7.07
N GLU A 176 -5.34 27.28 -6.97
CA GLU A 176 -4.19 27.40 -6.05
C GLU A 176 -4.59 27.09 -4.59
N ASP A 177 -5.70 27.63 -4.10
CA ASP A 177 -6.22 27.36 -2.76
C ASP A 177 -6.57 25.89 -2.56
N GLU A 178 -7.10 25.20 -3.57
CA GLU A 178 -7.42 23.78 -3.53
C GLU A 178 -6.16 22.90 -3.54
N ARG A 179 -5.14 23.26 -4.31
CA ARG A 179 -3.82 22.59 -4.27
C ARG A 179 -3.19 22.69 -2.89
N HIS A 180 -3.17 23.89 -2.31
CA HIS A 180 -2.65 24.10 -0.95
C HIS A 180 -3.47 23.35 0.10
N PHE A 181 -4.80 23.28 -0.06
CA PHE A 181 -5.66 22.50 0.82
C PHE A 181 -5.36 21.00 0.71
N LEU A 182 -5.30 20.44 -0.49
CA LEU A 182 -5.00 19.02 -0.71
C LEU A 182 -3.60 18.65 -0.23
N PHE A 183 -2.64 19.56 -0.35
CA PHE A 183 -1.30 19.35 0.16
C PHE A 183 -1.20 19.38 1.70
N GLY A 184 -1.90 20.29 2.33
CA GLY A 184 -1.81 20.53 3.78
C GLY A 184 -2.74 19.69 4.65
N HIS A 185 -3.95 19.40 4.15
CA HIS A 185 -4.99 18.68 4.91
C HIS A 185 -4.59 17.26 5.35
N PRO A 186 -3.82 16.48 4.58
CA PRO A 186 -3.38 15.14 4.99
C PRO A 186 -2.74 15.08 6.38
N LYS A 187 -1.99 16.09 6.78
CA LYS A 187 -1.42 16.15 8.13
C LYS A 187 -2.51 16.09 9.21
N THR A 188 -3.55 16.90 9.09
CA THR A 188 -4.67 16.90 10.03
C THR A 188 -5.47 15.60 9.95
N LEU A 189 -5.66 15.10 8.74
CA LEU A 189 -6.38 13.86 8.50
C LEU A 189 -5.66 12.67 9.16
N VAL A 190 -4.35 12.53 8.97
CA VAL A 190 -3.53 11.46 9.57
C VAL A 190 -3.48 11.56 11.10
N GLU A 191 -3.21 12.74 11.65
CA GLU A 191 -3.15 12.96 13.10
C GLU A 191 -4.46 12.57 13.82
N LYS A 192 -5.59 12.79 13.17
CA LYS A 192 -6.93 12.60 13.74
C LYS A 192 -7.74 11.48 13.09
N PHE A 193 -7.08 10.66 12.25
CA PHE A 193 -7.78 9.59 11.58
C PHE A 193 -8.32 8.58 12.61
N SER A 194 -9.60 8.30 12.49
CA SER A 194 -10.24 7.17 13.11
C SER A 194 -11.20 6.56 12.10
N PRO A 195 -11.19 5.25 11.90
CA PRO A 195 -12.11 4.61 10.96
C PRO A 195 -13.57 4.76 11.38
N GLN A 196 -13.80 5.03 12.66
CA GLN A 196 -15.13 5.26 13.21
C GLN A 196 -15.24 6.63 13.87
N ILE A 197 -16.17 7.44 13.39
CA ILE A 197 -16.53 8.72 14.01
C ILE A 197 -17.87 8.59 14.70
N SER A 198 -17.88 8.76 16.03
CA SER A 198 -19.11 8.88 16.80
C SER A 198 -19.60 10.33 16.83
N ILE A 199 -20.92 10.54 16.91
CA ILE A 199 -21.54 11.86 17.18
C ILE A 199 -21.10 12.45 18.53
N PHE A 200 -20.52 11.64 19.41
CA PHE A 200 -19.99 12.04 20.71
C PHE A 200 -18.48 12.25 20.68
N SER A 201 -17.83 12.13 19.49
CA SER A 201 -16.42 12.45 19.36
C SER A 201 -16.21 13.96 19.38
N ASP A 202 -15.06 14.40 19.89
CA ASP A 202 -14.64 15.81 19.89
C ASP A 202 -14.30 16.33 18.48
N GLN A 203 -14.52 15.54 17.44
CA GLN A 203 -14.33 15.96 16.07
C GLN A 203 -15.39 17.00 15.70
N THR A 204 -14.93 18.20 15.44
CA THR A 204 -15.80 19.31 15.08
C THR A 204 -16.45 19.09 13.71
N SER A 205 -17.64 19.65 13.51
CA SER A 205 -18.31 19.62 12.20
C SER A 205 -17.45 20.24 11.08
N ALA A 206 -16.53 21.13 11.40
CA ALA A 206 -15.59 21.72 10.46
C ALA A 206 -14.57 20.69 9.94
N LEU A 207 -14.00 19.86 10.82
CA LEU A 207 -13.06 18.80 10.41
C LEU A 207 -13.75 17.77 9.48
N ILE A 208 -14.97 17.35 9.85
CA ILE A 208 -15.75 16.40 9.05
C ILE A 208 -16.01 16.95 7.64
N LYS A 209 -16.37 18.23 7.53
CA LYS A 209 -16.56 18.89 6.23
C LYS A 209 -15.26 19.02 5.43
N ALA A 210 -14.13 19.26 6.12
CA ALA A 210 -12.83 19.32 5.47
C ALA A 210 -12.42 17.95 4.92
N ASP A 211 -12.63 16.86 5.66
CA ASP A 211 -12.39 15.51 5.18
C ASP A 211 -13.27 15.16 3.96
N GLN A 212 -14.55 15.54 4.01
CA GLN A 212 -15.47 15.37 2.88
C GLN A 212 -14.98 16.17 1.66
N ARG A 213 -14.61 17.44 1.85
CA ARG A 213 -14.09 18.29 0.76
C ARG A 213 -12.81 17.71 0.17
N PHE A 214 -11.93 17.17 1.00
CA PHE A 214 -10.74 16.46 0.54
C PHE A 214 -11.11 15.29 -0.39
N GLY A 215 -12.02 14.41 0.03
CA GLY A 215 -12.47 13.28 -0.79
C GLY A 215 -13.16 13.71 -2.10
N GLU A 216 -13.95 14.79 -2.08
CA GLU A 216 -14.60 15.34 -3.27
C GLU A 216 -13.58 15.87 -4.29
N LEU A 217 -12.58 16.64 -3.84
CA LEU A 217 -11.54 17.17 -4.72
C LEU A 217 -10.71 16.06 -5.36
N LEU A 218 -10.37 15.01 -4.59
CA LEU A 218 -9.64 13.86 -5.12
C LEU A 218 -10.42 13.15 -6.23
N GLU A 219 -11.72 12.98 -6.06
CA GLU A 219 -12.55 12.24 -7.02
C GLU A 219 -12.85 13.06 -8.28
N GLU A 220 -13.05 14.36 -8.14
CA GLU A 220 -13.60 15.20 -9.21
C GLU A 220 -12.52 16.01 -9.95
N HIS A 221 -11.38 16.30 -9.32
CA HIS A 221 -10.42 17.29 -9.83
C HIS A 221 -8.97 16.80 -9.95
N VAL A 222 -8.61 15.64 -9.38
CA VAL A 222 -7.25 15.07 -9.52
C VAL A 222 -7.25 14.00 -10.61
N ASP A 223 -6.42 14.19 -11.62
CA ASP A 223 -6.19 13.17 -12.65
C ASP A 223 -5.06 12.21 -12.24
N TYR A 224 -5.45 11.09 -11.64
CA TYR A 224 -4.50 10.07 -11.22
C TYR A 224 -3.77 9.38 -12.37
N ALA A 225 -4.35 9.29 -13.57
CA ALA A 225 -3.67 8.71 -14.71
C ALA A 225 -2.38 9.49 -15.04
N ASN A 226 -2.44 10.82 -14.95
CA ASN A 226 -1.26 11.66 -15.11
C ASN A 226 -0.29 11.60 -13.92
N LEU A 227 -0.77 11.46 -12.67
CA LEU A 227 0.13 11.22 -11.53
C LEU A 227 0.89 9.90 -11.65
N ILE A 228 0.23 8.84 -12.09
CA ILE A 228 0.86 7.53 -12.31
C ILE A 228 1.86 7.62 -13.46
N ALA A 229 1.52 8.31 -14.54
CA ALA A 229 2.46 8.57 -15.63
C ALA A 229 3.73 9.30 -15.15
N ALA A 230 3.59 10.30 -14.27
CA ALA A 230 4.73 10.97 -13.65
C ALA A 230 5.59 9.99 -12.84
N ALA A 231 4.97 9.13 -12.02
CA ALA A 231 5.69 8.13 -11.24
C ALA A 231 6.40 7.11 -12.14
N GLN A 232 5.77 6.65 -13.21
CA GLN A 232 6.36 5.73 -14.18
C GLN A 232 7.57 6.35 -14.91
N VAL A 233 7.52 7.64 -15.21
CA VAL A 233 8.66 8.37 -15.78
C VAL A 233 9.84 8.36 -14.82
N LEU A 234 9.61 8.69 -13.54
CA LEU A 234 10.66 8.73 -12.52
C LEU A 234 11.18 7.33 -12.17
N ALA A 235 10.31 6.32 -12.12
CA ALA A 235 10.71 4.95 -11.86
C ALA A 235 11.69 4.35 -12.90
N ARG A 236 11.78 4.94 -14.10
CA ARG A 236 12.81 4.56 -15.09
C ARG A 236 14.22 4.86 -14.62
N LEU A 237 14.40 5.83 -13.73
CA LEU A 237 15.70 6.17 -13.14
C LEU A 237 16.27 5.02 -12.29
N ALA A 238 15.44 4.05 -11.87
CA ALA A 238 15.85 2.82 -11.22
C ALA A 238 16.50 1.76 -12.16
N ASN A 239 16.56 2.02 -13.47
CA ASN A 239 17.05 1.02 -14.39
C ASN A 239 18.54 0.71 -14.18
N GLU A 240 18.86 -0.51 -13.78
CA GLU A 240 20.23 -0.96 -13.47
C GLU A 240 21.27 -0.68 -14.57
N ARG A 241 20.89 -0.80 -15.84
CA ARG A 241 21.83 -0.54 -16.93
C ARG A 241 22.24 0.93 -16.97
N TRP A 242 21.28 1.82 -16.75
CA TRP A 242 21.52 3.25 -16.69
C TRP A 242 22.33 3.62 -15.45
N LEU A 243 21.98 3.08 -14.26
CA LEU A 243 22.73 3.30 -13.02
C LEU A 243 24.19 2.83 -13.12
N ARG A 244 24.45 1.69 -13.76
CA ARG A 244 25.83 1.25 -14.04
C ARG A 244 26.60 2.20 -14.96
N GLN A 245 25.92 2.83 -15.91
CA GLN A 245 26.57 3.86 -16.76
C GLN A 245 26.87 5.12 -15.96
N LEU A 246 25.96 5.54 -15.10
CA LEU A 246 26.14 6.67 -14.20
C LEU A 246 27.37 6.48 -13.30
N LEU A 247 27.45 5.34 -12.61
CA LEU A 247 28.60 4.97 -11.79
C LEU A 247 29.93 5.01 -12.59
N ALA A 248 29.92 4.56 -13.82
CA ALA A 248 31.11 4.59 -14.68
C ALA A 248 31.49 6.02 -15.11
N ALA A 249 30.50 6.87 -15.42
CA ALA A 249 30.71 8.23 -15.88
C ALA A 249 31.24 9.14 -14.79
N PHE A 250 30.72 9.04 -13.57
CA PHE A 250 31.14 9.86 -12.44
C PHE A 250 32.38 9.34 -11.68
N ARG A 251 33.08 8.33 -12.20
CA ARG A 251 34.46 8.02 -11.76
C ARG A 251 35.43 9.21 -11.95
N GLN A 252 35.09 10.16 -12.81
CA GLN A 252 35.75 11.45 -12.91
C GLN A 252 34.79 12.52 -12.39
N PRO A 253 34.88 12.92 -11.12
CA PRO A 253 33.91 13.82 -10.51
C PRO A 253 33.93 15.19 -11.19
N LEU A 254 32.77 15.82 -11.24
CA LEU A 254 32.54 17.19 -11.64
C LEU A 254 32.01 17.98 -10.42
N PRO A 255 32.84 18.18 -9.38
CA PRO A 255 32.36 18.71 -8.12
C PRO A 255 31.81 20.13 -8.29
N PRO A 256 30.77 20.51 -7.54
CA PRO A 256 30.21 21.84 -7.63
C PRO A 256 31.23 22.89 -7.19
N ALA A 257 31.22 24.04 -7.85
CA ALA A 257 32.12 25.18 -7.51
C ALA A 257 31.90 25.66 -6.06
N LYS A 258 30.71 25.45 -5.53
CA LYS A 258 30.32 25.69 -4.15
C LYS A 258 29.39 24.59 -3.68
N MET A 259 29.71 23.98 -2.53
CA MET A 259 28.86 22.97 -1.91
C MET A 259 27.48 23.58 -1.57
N PRO A 260 26.39 22.97 -2.03
CA PRO A 260 25.05 23.36 -1.61
C PRO A 260 24.88 23.22 -0.09
N PRO A 261 24.07 24.08 0.54
CA PRO A 261 23.79 23.95 1.97
C PRO A 261 23.17 22.59 2.31
N GLY A 262 23.50 22.06 3.49
CA GLY A 262 22.96 20.78 3.95
C GLY A 262 23.68 19.55 3.42
N LEU A 263 24.67 19.70 2.53
CA LEU A 263 25.45 18.58 1.99
C LEU A 263 26.85 18.54 2.59
N THR A 264 27.29 17.36 2.98
CA THR A 264 28.65 17.11 3.49
C THR A 264 29.14 15.77 2.96
N GLY A 265 30.42 15.69 2.60
CA GLY A 265 31.05 14.46 2.13
C GLY A 265 31.53 14.54 0.69
N ASP A 266 31.50 13.42 -0.04
CA ASP A 266 32.00 13.24 -1.38
C ASP A 266 30.91 13.55 -2.42
N ILE A 267 30.62 14.84 -2.66
CA ILE A 267 29.64 15.26 -3.68
C ILE A 267 30.35 15.47 -5.01
N VAL A 268 30.03 14.64 -5.99
CA VAL A 268 30.68 14.63 -7.30
C VAL A 268 29.98 15.49 -8.35
N TYR A 269 28.71 15.83 -8.13
CA TYR A 269 27.95 16.75 -8.98
C TYR A 269 26.81 17.42 -8.21
N ALA A 270 26.54 18.69 -8.51
CA ALA A 270 25.31 19.37 -8.05
C ALA A 270 24.96 20.52 -9.01
N GLU A 271 23.68 20.61 -9.37
CA GLU A 271 23.11 21.67 -10.22
C GLU A 271 21.73 22.09 -9.75
N ASP A 272 21.51 23.39 -9.64
CA ASP A 272 20.18 23.96 -9.36
C ASP A 272 19.37 24.08 -10.65
N THR A 273 18.17 23.50 -10.65
CA THR A 273 17.32 23.40 -11.83
C THR A 273 15.92 23.95 -11.55
N PRO A 274 15.11 24.21 -12.60
CA PRO A 274 13.69 24.56 -12.40
C PRO A 274 12.89 23.50 -11.62
N TYR A 275 13.35 22.24 -11.65
CA TYR A 275 12.68 21.10 -11.03
C TYR A 275 13.22 20.77 -9.62
N GLY A 276 14.16 21.55 -9.12
CA GLY A 276 14.87 21.37 -7.86
C GLY A 276 16.34 21.07 -8.06
N LEU A 277 17.07 20.98 -6.97
CA LEU A 277 18.49 20.65 -6.96
C LEU A 277 18.69 19.19 -7.40
N ILE A 278 19.60 18.97 -8.36
CA ILE A 278 20.12 17.63 -8.72
C ILE A 278 21.45 17.47 -8.00
N ILE A 279 21.63 16.32 -7.35
CA ILE A 279 22.82 15.96 -6.59
C ILE A 279 23.30 14.58 -7.04
N VAL A 280 24.61 14.40 -7.24
CA VAL A 280 25.24 13.07 -7.31
C VAL A 280 26.30 13.02 -6.21
N GLY A 281 26.10 12.08 -5.27
CA GLY A 281 27.07 11.68 -4.26
C GLY A 281 28.12 10.75 -4.86
N GLY A 282 29.29 10.68 -4.25
CA GLY A 282 30.36 9.78 -4.64
C GLY A 282 30.21 8.39 -4.01
N THR A 283 31.34 7.71 -3.78
CA THR A 283 31.35 6.38 -3.15
C THR A 283 31.84 6.41 -1.71
N GLY A 284 31.95 7.55 -1.12
CA GLY A 284 32.35 7.75 0.28
C GLY A 284 31.19 8.26 1.12
N PRO A 285 31.27 8.17 2.46
CA PRO A 285 30.19 8.58 3.35
C PRO A 285 29.74 10.03 3.16
N ASN A 286 28.45 10.23 3.02
CA ASN A 286 27.81 11.51 2.81
C ASN A 286 26.80 11.84 3.92
N ILE A 287 26.49 13.12 4.09
CA ILE A 287 25.37 13.59 4.90
C ILE A 287 24.48 14.47 4.03
N TYR A 288 23.23 14.10 3.93
CA TYR A 288 22.19 14.77 3.18
C TYR A 288 21.14 15.35 4.14
N GLU A 289 21.25 16.64 4.49
CA GLU A 289 20.20 17.37 5.22
C GLU A 289 19.21 17.95 4.20
N LEU A 290 18.16 17.18 3.90
CA LEU A 290 17.22 17.44 2.81
C LEU A 290 15.98 18.21 3.31
N ASP A 291 16.18 19.40 3.81
CA ASP A 291 15.14 20.33 4.25
C ASP A 291 14.69 21.32 3.16
N GLN A 292 15.39 21.31 2.04
CA GLN A 292 15.20 22.20 0.90
C GLN A 292 14.58 21.47 -0.28
N ARG A 293 14.14 22.26 -1.26
CA ARG A 293 13.66 21.77 -2.53
C ARG A 293 14.77 21.09 -3.33
N PHE A 294 14.69 19.80 -3.47
CA PHE A 294 15.51 19.04 -4.41
C PHE A 294 14.61 18.19 -5.34
N GLY A 295 15.10 17.95 -6.56
CA GLY A 295 14.41 17.13 -7.55
C GLY A 295 14.93 15.70 -7.58
N LEU A 296 16.27 15.55 -7.50
CA LEU A 296 16.93 14.25 -7.62
C LEU A 296 18.22 14.21 -6.81
N VAL A 297 18.36 13.20 -5.97
CA VAL A 297 19.62 12.81 -5.34
C VAL A 297 19.96 11.40 -5.82
N ILE A 298 21.18 11.18 -6.29
CA ILE A 298 21.72 9.85 -6.59
C ILE A 298 23.03 9.72 -5.83
N ASP A 299 23.10 8.76 -4.90
CA ASP A 299 24.35 8.36 -4.28
C ASP A 299 24.95 7.13 -4.97
N LEU A 300 26.27 7.14 -5.14
CA LEU A 300 26.98 6.07 -5.82
C LEU A 300 27.53 5.02 -4.83
N GLY A 301 27.33 5.24 -3.53
CA GLY A 301 27.66 4.32 -2.45
C GLY A 301 28.40 4.99 -1.28
N GLY A 302 28.39 4.37 -0.16
CA GLY A 302 28.96 4.84 1.09
C GLY A 302 28.02 4.43 2.22
N ASP A 303 28.44 4.57 3.48
CA ASP A 303 27.50 4.46 4.60
C ASP A 303 26.99 5.87 4.89
N ASP A 304 25.79 6.19 4.42
CA ASP A 304 25.28 7.55 4.30
C ASP A 304 24.22 7.90 5.36
N LEU A 305 24.02 9.19 5.53
CA LEU A 305 23.01 9.70 6.45
C LEU A 305 22.09 10.68 5.72
N TYR A 306 20.86 10.29 5.54
CA TYR A 306 19.80 11.12 4.96
C TYR A 306 18.89 11.64 6.06
N ARG A 307 18.56 12.93 6.06
CA ARG A 307 17.66 13.55 7.04
C ARG A 307 16.65 14.48 6.41
N GLY A 308 15.46 14.53 6.99
CA GLY A 308 14.43 15.51 6.66
C GLY A 308 13.45 15.07 5.60
N MET A 309 13.38 15.78 4.46
CA MET A 309 12.42 15.53 3.37
C MET A 309 13.04 14.63 2.29
N ILE A 310 13.25 13.37 2.62
CA ILE A 310 13.95 12.37 1.80
C ILE A 310 13.01 11.81 0.74
N ALA A 311 13.21 12.15 -0.54
CA ALA A 311 12.29 11.76 -1.62
C ALA A 311 10.82 12.10 -1.32
N ALA A 312 10.54 13.30 -0.83
CA ALA A 312 9.21 13.68 -0.41
C ALA A 312 8.77 15.03 -0.98
N SER A 313 7.47 15.15 -1.27
CA SER A 313 6.86 16.40 -1.72
C SER A 313 7.01 17.50 -0.67
N THR A 314 7.66 18.62 -1.00
CA THR A 314 7.97 19.71 -0.07
C THR A 314 6.87 20.77 -0.01
N ASP A 315 6.24 21.07 -1.13
CA ASP A 315 5.13 22.04 -1.24
C ASP A 315 4.17 21.66 -2.38
N ALA A 316 3.07 22.40 -2.50
CA ALA A 316 2.02 22.11 -3.47
C ALA A 316 2.42 22.32 -4.94
N ASP A 317 3.46 23.09 -5.21
CA ASP A 317 3.92 23.42 -6.56
C ASP A 317 5.16 22.62 -6.97
N HIS A 318 5.93 22.12 -5.97
CA HIS A 318 7.14 21.32 -6.17
C HIS A 318 6.99 19.98 -5.45
N ALA A 319 6.24 19.10 -6.09
CA ALA A 319 5.72 17.91 -5.44
C ALA A 319 6.40 16.60 -5.90
N ASN A 320 7.41 16.66 -6.77
CA ASN A 320 8.17 15.49 -7.18
C ASN A 320 9.57 15.52 -6.56
N ALA A 321 9.98 14.41 -5.95
CA ALA A 321 11.31 14.23 -5.41
C ALA A 321 11.77 12.77 -5.53
N VAL A 322 13.03 12.55 -5.90
CA VAL A 322 13.63 11.23 -6.09
C VAL A 322 14.94 11.14 -5.34
N VAL A 323 15.13 10.03 -4.62
CA VAL A 323 16.43 9.62 -4.06
C VAL A 323 16.73 8.22 -4.57
N ILE A 324 17.96 7.99 -5.04
CA ILE A 324 18.47 6.68 -5.46
C ILE A 324 19.81 6.49 -4.77
N ASP A 325 19.92 5.45 -3.96
CA ASP A 325 21.17 4.97 -3.39
C ASP A 325 21.61 3.68 -4.09
N LEU A 326 22.90 3.53 -4.34
CA LEU A 326 23.40 2.35 -5.02
C LEU A 326 24.02 1.33 -4.06
N SER A 327 24.55 1.75 -2.94
CA SER A 327 25.10 0.83 -1.94
C SER A 327 25.60 1.53 -0.70
N GLY A 328 25.37 0.97 0.43
CA GLY A 328 25.86 1.41 1.73
C GLY A 328 25.07 0.72 2.83
N ASN A 329 25.43 0.95 4.09
CA ASN A 329 24.54 0.67 5.20
C ASN A 329 24.05 2.03 5.72
N ASP A 330 22.90 2.43 5.22
CA ASP A 330 22.46 3.79 5.29
C ASP A 330 21.47 4.05 6.43
N THR A 331 21.36 5.30 6.80
CA THR A 331 20.36 5.75 7.77
C THR A 331 19.47 6.81 7.14
N TYR A 332 18.20 6.47 7.00
CA TYR A 332 17.15 7.36 6.50
C TYR A 332 16.32 7.90 7.67
N ASP A 333 16.64 9.07 8.18
CA ASP A 333 15.95 9.74 9.30
C ASP A 333 14.90 10.73 8.75
N GLY A 334 13.74 10.20 8.37
CA GLY A 334 12.68 10.95 7.70
C GLY A 334 11.85 11.79 8.66
N ALA A 335 11.62 13.07 8.32
CA ALA A 335 10.65 13.91 9.01
C ALA A 335 9.21 13.41 8.80
N ALA A 336 8.24 13.92 9.54
CA ALA A 336 6.83 13.64 9.29
C ALA A 336 6.45 14.02 7.86
N PHE A 337 5.86 13.08 7.11
CA PHE A 337 5.64 13.17 5.65
C PHE A 337 6.92 13.38 4.84
N GLY A 338 8.05 12.94 5.35
CA GLY A 338 9.38 13.32 4.87
C GLY A 338 10.19 12.19 4.24
N LEU A 339 9.69 10.96 4.12
CA LEU A 339 10.44 9.87 3.50
C LEU A 339 9.57 9.14 2.48
N ALA A 340 10.01 9.13 1.20
CA ALA A 340 9.31 8.50 0.09
C ALA A 340 7.80 8.82 0.07
N THR A 341 7.45 10.11 0.26
CA THR A 341 6.07 10.54 0.47
C THR A 341 5.58 11.43 -0.65
N GLY A 342 4.56 10.97 -1.39
CA GLY A 342 3.88 11.78 -2.40
C GLY A 342 2.66 12.50 -1.83
N ARG A 343 2.72 13.84 -1.78
CA ARG A 343 1.56 14.69 -1.50
C ARG A 343 1.25 15.53 -2.71
N LEU A 344 0.17 15.22 -3.39
CA LEU A 344 -0.23 15.86 -4.65
C LEU A 344 0.88 15.82 -5.71
N GLY A 345 1.74 14.80 -5.65
CA GLY A 345 2.91 14.58 -6.49
C GLY A 345 3.56 13.23 -6.18
N ILE A 346 4.85 13.10 -6.50
CA ILE A 346 5.57 11.83 -6.43
C ILE A 346 6.73 11.92 -5.44
N GLY A 347 6.79 10.97 -4.49
CA GLY A 347 7.97 10.70 -3.67
C GLY A 347 8.51 9.31 -4.01
N LEU A 348 9.76 9.21 -4.50
CA LEU A 348 10.36 7.96 -4.93
C LEU A 348 11.75 7.80 -4.30
N LEU A 349 11.90 6.81 -3.42
CA LEU A 349 13.17 6.37 -2.89
C LEU A 349 13.47 4.96 -3.41
N ILE A 350 14.69 4.77 -3.90
CA ILE A 350 15.20 3.49 -4.38
C ILE A 350 16.54 3.25 -3.70
N ASP A 351 16.64 2.19 -2.93
CA ASP A 351 17.87 1.63 -2.43
C ASP A 351 18.23 0.35 -3.19
N GLN A 352 19.49 0.18 -3.53
CA GLN A 352 19.92 -0.99 -4.30
C GLN A 352 20.64 -2.03 -3.44
N SER A 353 21.22 -1.65 -2.32
CA SER A 353 21.85 -2.61 -1.40
C SER A 353 22.42 -1.99 -0.14
N GLY A 354 22.15 -2.57 0.99
CA GLY A 354 22.71 -2.26 2.29
C GLY A 354 22.00 -3.04 3.38
N ASP A 355 22.47 -2.95 4.62
CA ASP A 355 21.65 -3.27 5.78
C ASP A 355 21.21 -1.93 6.38
N ASP A 356 20.01 -1.47 6.04
CA ASP A 356 19.59 -0.10 6.17
C ASP A 356 18.64 0.15 7.36
N VAL A 357 18.58 1.40 7.79
CA VAL A 357 17.69 1.82 8.87
C VAL A 357 16.77 2.95 8.42
N TYR A 358 15.49 2.65 8.29
CA TYR A 358 14.44 3.57 7.92
C TYR A 358 13.67 4.05 9.16
N GLN A 359 13.92 5.28 9.61
CA GLN A 359 13.15 5.91 10.68
C GLN A 359 11.97 6.67 10.07
N LEU A 360 10.77 6.09 10.20
CA LEU A 360 9.57 6.53 9.51
C LEU A 360 8.64 7.28 10.46
N GLU A 361 8.78 8.58 10.48
CA GLU A 361 7.83 9.45 11.17
C GLU A 361 6.45 9.40 10.48
N MET A 362 5.44 9.98 11.13
CA MET A 362 4.05 9.96 10.65
C MET A 362 3.92 10.31 9.16
N GLY A 363 3.25 9.45 8.39
CA GLY A 363 2.99 9.65 6.97
C GLY A 363 4.20 9.42 6.06
N SER A 364 5.17 8.59 6.45
CA SER A 364 6.43 8.34 5.74
C SER A 364 6.62 6.86 5.38
N GLY A 365 7.54 6.56 4.44
CA GLY A 365 7.91 5.20 4.03
C GLY A 365 7.03 4.65 2.91
N GLY A 366 7.16 5.21 1.70
CA GLY A 366 6.37 4.79 0.55
C GLY A 366 4.90 5.18 0.67
N THR A 367 4.58 6.40 1.09
CA THR A 367 3.20 6.79 1.41
C THR A 367 2.60 7.79 0.44
N GLY A 368 1.30 7.61 0.11
CA GLY A 368 0.57 8.46 -0.83
C GLY A 368 -0.60 9.22 -0.21
N PHE A 369 -0.57 10.56 -0.28
CA PHE A 369 -1.65 11.44 0.16
C PHE A 369 -2.05 12.37 -0.98
N ALA A 370 -3.13 12.07 -1.67
CA ALA A 370 -3.48 12.72 -2.94
C ALA A 370 -2.35 12.63 -4.00
N GLY A 371 -1.39 11.73 -3.83
CA GLY A 371 -0.19 11.55 -4.63
C GLY A 371 0.31 10.11 -4.54
N LEU A 372 1.53 9.87 -5.03
CA LEU A 372 2.15 8.55 -5.01
C LEU A 372 3.46 8.58 -4.23
N GLY A 373 3.58 7.68 -3.23
CA GLY A 373 4.82 7.45 -2.49
C GLY A 373 5.32 6.03 -2.72
N ILE A 374 6.61 5.91 -3.05
CA ILE A 374 7.24 4.63 -3.38
C ILE A 374 8.58 4.55 -2.67
N LEU A 375 8.73 3.53 -1.82
CA LEU A 375 10.00 3.09 -1.26
C LEU A 375 10.29 1.71 -1.84
N PHE A 376 11.40 1.59 -2.51
CA PHE A 376 11.90 0.37 -3.11
C PHE A 376 13.26 0.06 -2.52
N ASP A 377 13.37 -1.09 -1.86
CA ASP A 377 14.63 -1.68 -1.41
C ASP A 377 14.92 -2.94 -2.23
N ALA A 378 16.14 -3.12 -2.65
CA ALA A 378 16.48 -4.26 -3.48
C ALA A 378 17.23 -5.35 -2.71
N LYS A 379 17.93 -5.02 -1.62
CA LYS A 379 18.70 -6.00 -0.84
C LYS A 379 19.16 -5.42 0.48
N GLY A 380 19.00 -6.16 1.51
CA GLY A 380 19.58 -5.86 2.80
C GLY A 380 18.97 -6.73 3.88
N ASN A 381 19.36 -6.52 5.14
CA ASN A 381 18.54 -6.94 6.27
C ASN A 381 18.12 -5.66 6.97
N ASP A 382 16.97 -5.17 6.60
CA ASP A 382 16.57 -3.81 6.80
C ASP A 382 15.67 -3.61 8.03
N THR A 383 15.67 -2.41 8.56
CA THR A 383 14.84 -2.10 9.71
C THR A 383 13.93 -0.90 9.42
N TYR A 384 12.64 -1.18 9.28
CA TYR A 384 11.59 -0.19 9.06
C TYR A 384 10.89 0.14 10.37
N MET A 385 11.24 1.27 10.98
CA MET A 385 10.64 1.74 12.24
C MET A 385 9.57 2.79 11.98
N GLY A 386 8.32 2.34 11.89
CA GLY A 386 7.18 3.18 11.55
C GLY A 386 6.38 3.68 12.73
N SER A 387 5.87 4.90 12.63
CA SER A 387 4.90 5.43 13.58
C SER A 387 3.46 5.17 13.11
N ARG A 388 2.82 6.13 12.47
CA ARG A 388 1.43 6.06 12.03
C ARG A 388 1.31 6.41 10.56
N MET A 389 0.52 5.62 9.81
CA MET A 389 0.37 5.73 8.37
C MET A 389 1.73 5.76 7.68
N THR A 390 2.47 4.67 7.88
CA THR A 390 3.81 4.45 7.32
C THR A 390 3.83 3.14 6.55
N GLN A 391 4.96 2.85 5.88
CA GLN A 391 5.18 1.55 5.23
C GLN A 391 4.08 1.19 4.22
N GLY A 392 4.11 1.87 3.08
CA GLY A 392 3.17 1.61 1.99
C GLY A 392 1.73 2.04 2.28
N ALA A 393 1.50 3.03 3.14
CA ALA A 393 0.14 3.49 3.44
C ALA A 393 -0.34 4.57 2.47
N ALA A 394 -1.67 4.68 2.26
CA ALA A 394 -2.23 5.74 1.43
C ALA A 394 -3.61 6.22 1.88
N ILE A 395 -3.89 7.50 1.64
CA ILE A 395 -5.23 8.09 1.64
C ILE A 395 -5.35 8.95 0.39
N GLY A 396 -6.26 8.59 -0.50
CA GLY A 396 -6.47 9.30 -1.75
C GLY A 396 -5.23 9.31 -2.64
N GLY A 397 -4.63 8.18 -2.86
CA GLY A 397 -3.40 8.03 -3.65
C GLY A 397 -2.89 6.60 -3.61
N LEU A 398 -1.61 6.41 -3.96
CA LEU A 398 -0.95 5.12 -3.90
C LEU A 398 0.28 5.20 -3.00
N GLY A 399 0.39 4.24 -2.06
CA GLY A 399 1.58 4.00 -1.26
C GLY A 399 2.13 2.61 -1.53
N LEU A 400 3.45 2.53 -1.75
CA LEU A 400 4.15 1.27 -1.98
C LEU A 400 5.45 1.24 -1.18
N LEU A 401 5.61 0.21 -0.36
CA LEU A 401 6.90 -0.25 0.11
C LEU A 401 7.14 -1.60 -0.55
N PHE A 402 8.25 -1.72 -1.25
CA PHE A 402 8.69 -2.92 -1.93
C PHE A 402 10.07 -3.29 -1.43
N ASP A 403 10.20 -4.48 -0.87
CA ASP A 403 11.44 -5.10 -0.48
C ASP A 403 11.69 -6.34 -1.34
N ALA A 404 12.90 -6.50 -1.84
CA ALA A 404 13.17 -7.59 -2.75
C ALA A 404 14.01 -8.73 -2.14
N ALA A 405 14.74 -8.49 -1.08
CA ALA A 405 15.49 -9.55 -0.41
C ALA A 405 16.14 -9.09 0.90
N GLY A 406 15.87 -9.77 1.96
CA GLY A 406 16.50 -9.54 3.24
C GLY A 406 15.96 -10.48 4.31
N ASN A 407 16.34 -10.25 5.56
CA ASN A 407 15.59 -10.72 6.71
C ASN A 407 15.22 -9.47 7.50
N ASP A 408 14.03 -8.97 7.26
CA ASP A 408 13.66 -7.60 7.51
C ASP A 408 12.81 -7.44 8.76
N ARG A 409 12.78 -6.23 9.26
CA ARG A 409 12.02 -5.92 10.46
C ARG A 409 11.10 -4.73 10.25
N TYR A 410 9.81 -5.01 10.18
CA TYR A 410 8.74 -4.03 10.02
C TYR A 410 8.05 -3.78 11.36
N THR A 411 8.19 -2.58 11.91
CA THR A 411 7.48 -2.19 13.13
C THR A 411 6.64 -0.94 12.92
N SER A 412 5.40 -0.93 13.42
CA SER A 412 4.54 0.24 13.32
C SER A 412 3.56 0.39 14.48
N HIS A 413 3.09 1.62 14.67
CA HIS A 413 2.08 1.91 15.68
C HIS A 413 0.64 1.75 15.18
N GLY A 414 0.40 1.79 13.88
CA GLY A 414 -0.91 1.53 13.27
C GLY A 414 -1.21 2.29 11.99
N PHE A 415 -2.20 1.81 11.24
CA PHE A 415 -2.58 2.29 9.92
C PHE A 415 -1.43 2.23 8.93
N SER A 416 -0.66 1.16 8.97
CA SER A 416 0.62 1.01 8.29
C SER A 416 0.73 -0.38 7.67
N ILE A 417 1.87 -0.66 7.05
CA ILE A 417 2.19 -1.96 6.44
C ILE A 417 1.07 -2.35 5.45
N GLY A 418 1.04 -1.65 4.33
CA GLY A 418 0.04 -1.85 3.28
C GLY A 418 -1.36 -1.34 3.65
N PHE A 419 -1.49 -0.21 4.34
CA PHE A 419 -2.79 0.35 4.69
C PHE A 419 -3.40 1.19 3.57
N GLY A 420 -4.55 0.76 3.04
CA GLY A 420 -5.39 1.54 2.13
C GLY A 420 -6.50 2.28 2.86
N GLY A 421 -6.32 3.56 3.16
CA GLY A 421 -7.34 4.44 3.69
C GLY A 421 -8.31 4.95 2.62
N PRO A 422 -9.24 5.87 2.96
CA PRO A 422 -10.25 6.35 2.03
C PRO A 422 -9.67 6.77 0.67
N GLN A 423 -10.21 6.21 -0.40
CA GLN A 423 -9.79 6.45 -1.78
C GLN A 423 -8.30 6.15 -2.09
N GLY A 424 -7.61 5.41 -1.23
CA GLY A 424 -6.21 5.07 -1.39
C GLY A 424 -5.97 3.59 -1.69
N VAL A 425 -4.80 3.30 -2.25
CA VAL A 425 -4.22 1.96 -2.35
C VAL A 425 -2.91 1.95 -1.58
N GLY A 426 -2.84 1.13 -0.54
CA GLY A 426 -1.62 0.90 0.23
C GLY A 426 -1.10 -0.51 -0.04
N ALA A 427 0.21 -0.66 -0.27
CA ALA A 427 0.81 -1.95 -0.53
C ALA A 427 2.18 -2.09 0.15
N VAL A 428 2.42 -3.27 0.71
CA VAL A 428 3.74 -3.81 1.03
C VAL A 428 3.91 -5.07 0.21
N ILE A 429 5.03 -5.19 -0.46
CA ILE A 429 5.44 -6.38 -1.21
C ILE A 429 6.84 -6.75 -0.73
N ASP A 430 6.97 -7.94 -0.17
CA ASP A 430 8.22 -8.57 0.21
C ASP A 430 8.44 -9.82 -0.63
N LEU A 431 9.65 -10.03 -1.11
CA LEU A 431 9.88 -11.17 -1.99
C LEU A 431 10.65 -12.30 -1.33
N GLN A 432 11.58 -12.02 -0.45
CA GLN A 432 12.48 -13.03 0.09
C GLN A 432 13.03 -12.61 1.44
N GLY A 433 12.83 -13.44 2.44
CA GLY A 433 13.44 -13.24 3.73
C GLY A 433 12.83 -14.12 4.80
N ASN A 434 13.33 -14.02 6.01
CA ASN A 434 12.62 -14.48 7.19
C ASN A 434 12.30 -13.24 8.01
N ASP A 435 11.10 -12.74 7.85
CA ASP A 435 10.75 -11.37 8.18
C ASP A 435 9.96 -11.26 9.49
N HIS A 436 9.99 -10.10 10.06
CA HIS A 436 9.30 -9.85 11.31
C HIS A 436 8.41 -8.61 11.24
N TYR A 437 7.10 -8.82 11.19
CA TYR A 437 6.09 -7.79 11.11
C TYR A 437 5.41 -7.57 12.45
N GLN A 438 5.44 -6.34 12.97
CA GLN A 438 4.76 -5.97 14.21
C GLN A 438 3.94 -4.70 14.08
N CYS A 439 2.64 -4.78 14.38
CA CYS A 439 1.74 -3.63 14.26
C CYS A 439 0.77 -3.51 15.44
N GLY A 440 0.65 -2.28 15.97
CA GLY A 440 -0.37 -1.92 16.94
C GLY A 440 0.03 -2.11 18.39
N ASN A 441 0.63 -1.08 18.98
CA ASN A 441 0.99 -1.08 20.40
C ASN A 441 0.76 0.27 21.09
N GLN A 442 0.24 1.28 20.38
CA GLN A 442 0.18 2.66 20.91
C GLN A 442 -1.21 3.28 20.83
N TYR A 443 -1.99 3.01 19.78
CA TYR A 443 -3.29 3.65 19.60
C TYR A 443 -4.41 2.84 20.21
N PRO A 444 -5.10 3.35 21.30
CA PRO A 444 -6.18 2.64 21.93
C PRO A 444 -7.31 2.32 20.94
N SER A 445 -7.85 1.11 21.05
CA SER A 445 -8.95 0.69 20.19
C SER A 445 -10.18 1.58 20.36
N ALA A 446 -10.74 1.98 19.21
CA ALA A 446 -12.01 2.71 19.17
C ALA A 446 -13.19 1.91 19.76
N TYR A 447 -13.03 0.59 19.86
CA TYR A 447 -14.05 -0.36 20.32
C TYR A 447 -13.84 -0.88 21.76
N ASN A 448 -12.81 -0.42 22.46
CA ASN A 448 -12.51 -0.90 23.83
C ASN A 448 -13.62 -0.66 24.85
N ALA A 449 -14.44 0.36 24.64
CA ALA A 449 -15.54 0.69 25.57
C ALA A 449 -16.70 -0.31 25.49
N GLU A 450 -16.87 -1.02 24.39
CA GLU A 450 -18.02 -1.89 24.14
C GLU A 450 -17.73 -3.37 24.45
N ASP A 451 -16.52 -3.85 24.14
CA ASP A 451 -16.20 -5.28 24.12
C ASP A 451 -15.13 -5.72 25.14
N ALA A 452 -14.43 -4.79 25.79
CA ALA A 452 -13.44 -5.16 26.79
C ALA A 452 -14.10 -5.84 27.99
N PRO A 453 -13.70 -7.05 28.40
CA PRO A 453 -14.17 -7.63 29.64
C PRO A 453 -13.84 -6.68 30.79
N LYS A 454 -14.86 -6.09 31.41
CA LYS A 454 -14.68 -5.23 32.58
C LYS A 454 -13.81 -5.96 33.60
N GLY A 455 -12.58 -5.57 33.78
CA GLY A 455 -11.72 -6.01 34.86
C GLY A 455 -10.58 -6.96 34.56
N LYS A 456 -10.15 -7.16 33.31
CA LYS A 456 -8.85 -7.79 33.03
C LYS A 456 -7.86 -6.75 32.53
N PRO A 457 -6.99 -6.22 33.39
CA PRO A 457 -5.79 -5.52 32.93
C PRO A 457 -4.85 -6.54 32.35
N GLY A 458 -4.32 -6.34 31.16
CA GLY A 458 -3.09 -6.98 30.82
C GLY A 458 -2.91 -7.70 29.51
N ASP A 459 -3.82 -7.66 28.54
CA ASP A 459 -3.44 -8.03 27.20
C ASP A 459 -3.25 -6.74 26.34
N PRO A 460 -1.99 -6.33 26.09
CA PRO A 460 -1.71 -5.09 25.39
C PRO A 460 -2.26 -5.09 23.96
N PHE A 461 -2.31 -6.23 23.29
CA PHE A 461 -2.75 -6.32 21.90
C PHE A 461 -4.27 -6.18 21.73
N PHE A 462 -5.06 -6.61 22.70
CA PHE A 462 -6.50 -6.42 22.65
C PHE A 462 -6.95 -4.96 22.86
N GLN A 463 -6.09 -4.16 23.48
CA GLN A 463 -6.37 -2.76 23.82
C GLN A 463 -6.08 -1.79 22.67
N TYR A 464 -5.35 -2.21 21.65
CA TYR A 464 -4.84 -1.35 20.59
C TYR A 464 -5.39 -1.77 19.23
N ASP A 465 -5.52 -0.79 18.32
CA ASP A 465 -5.84 -1.02 16.93
C ASP A 465 -4.55 -0.96 16.09
N CYS A 466 -4.42 -1.91 15.15
CA CYS A 466 -3.39 -1.90 14.12
C CYS A 466 -3.91 -1.23 12.84
N PHE A 467 -4.98 -1.73 12.23
CA PHE A 467 -5.40 -1.36 10.89
C PHE A 467 -4.22 -1.38 9.92
N GLY A 468 -3.54 -2.50 9.83
CA GLY A 468 -2.34 -2.71 9.03
C GLY A 468 -2.24 -4.12 8.51
N LEU A 469 -1.06 -4.48 7.96
CA LEU A 469 -0.82 -5.78 7.33
C LEU A 469 -1.89 -6.08 6.26
N GLY A 470 -1.90 -5.26 5.21
CA GLY A 470 -2.85 -5.41 4.11
C GLY A 470 -4.29 -5.02 4.48
N THR A 471 -4.51 -3.96 5.24
CA THR A 471 -5.85 -3.52 5.65
C THR A 471 -6.40 -2.41 4.76
N GLY A 472 -7.62 -2.59 4.25
CA GLY A 472 -8.38 -1.56 3.55
C GLY A 472 -9.48 -0.96 4.41
N SER A 473 -9.50 0.37 4.60
CA SER A 473 -10.45 1.00 5.51
C SER A 473 -11.04 2.31 4.98
N GLY A 474 -12.36 2.44 5.09
CA GLY A 474 -13.04 3.73 4.97
C GLY A 474 -13.12 4.46 6.30
N LYS A 475 -13.74 5.63 6.25
CA LYS A 475 -14.06 6.46 7.42
C LYS A 475 -15.55 6.51 7.61
N ARG A 476 -16.06 5.83 8.63
CA ARG A 476 -17.48 5.68 8.91
C ARG A 476 -17.95 6.68 9.94
N MET A 477 -19.05 7.37 9.65
CA MET A 477 -19.74 8.18 10.65
C MET A 477 -20.91 7.42 11.27
N LEU A 478 -20.83 7.15 12.56
CA LEU A 478 -21.92 6.61 13.35
C LEU A 478 -22.85 7.73 13.80
N THR A 479 -23.95 7.93 13.09
CA THR A 479 -24.95 8.94 13.46
C THR A 479 -26.36 8.47 13.13
N LYS A 480 -27.31 8.87 13.99
CA LYS A 480 -28.74 8.71 13.73
C LYS A 480 -29.29 9.82 12.83
N ARG A 481 -28.46 10.79 12.43
CA ARG A 481 -28.85 11.91 11.58
C ARG A 481 -28.51 11.59 10.13
N PRO A 482 -29.52 11.33 9.26
CA PRO A 482 -29.28 10.93 7.88
C PRO A 482 -28.40 11.94 7.10
N GLU A 483 -28.56 13.22 7.39
CA GLU A 483 -27.77 14.29 6.75
C GLU A 483 -26.28 14.21 7.03
N TRP A 484 -25.85 13.54 8.10
CA TRP A 484 -24.44 13.36 8.44
C TRP A 484 -23.83 12.11 7.81
N GLN A 485 -24.64 11.20 7.32
CA GLN A 485 -24.13 10.02 6.61
C GLN A 485 -23.42 10.41 5.31
N ALA A 486 -23.72 11.58 4.77
CA ALA A 486 -23.00 12.13 3.62
C ALA A 486 -21.51 12.41 3.88
N TYR A 487 -21.09 12.47 5.15
CA TYR A 487 -19.69 12.69 5.55
C TYR A 487 -18.87 11.40 5.69
N ASN A 488 -19.46 10.27 5.42
CA ASN A 488 -18.73 9.02 5.32
C ASN A 488 -17.78 9.06 4.11
N LEU A 489 -16.58 8.48 4.26
CA LEU A 489 -15.67 8.25 3.16
C LEU A 489 -15.52 6.74 2.97
N ALA A 490 -15.86 6.24 1.80
CA ALA A 490 -15.67 4.83 1.45
C ALA A 490 -14.19 4.46 1.47
N GLY A 491 -13.90 3.18 1.73
CA GLY A 491 -12.54 2.70 1.92
C GLY A 491 -11.72 2.60 0.65
N GLY A 492 -10.46 2.36 0.86
CA GLY A 492 -9.50 1.98 -0.16
C GLY A 492 -9.17 0.49 -0.11
N SER A 493 -8.07 0.14 -0.76
CA SER A 493 -7.55 -1.22 -0.81
C SER A 493 -6.19 -1.28 -0.11
N GLY A 494 -6.01 -2.25 0.79
CA GLY A 494 -4.74 -2.55 1.44
C GLY A 494 -4.23 -3.91 1.00
N LEU A 495 -2.92 -4.02 0.77
CA LEU A 495 -2.24 -5.25 0.37
C LEU A 495 -0.98 -5.45 1.22
N LEU A 496 -0.81 -6.67 1.73
CA LEU A 496 0.48 -7.24 2.06
C LEU A 496 0.65 -8.50 1.22
N LEU A 497 1.74 -8.58 0.50
CA LEU A 497 2.16 -9.73 -0.28
C LEU A 497 3.55 -10.12 0.18
N ASP A 498 3.69 -11.33 0.70
CA ASP A 498 4.94 -12.00 1.01
C ASP A 498 5.12 -13.20 0.09
N VAL A 499 6.33 -13.48 -0.37
CA VAL A 499 6.53 -14.49 -1.40
C VAL A 499 7.31 -15.70 -0.91
N GLU A 500 8.41 -15.52 -0.19
CA GLU A 500 9.25 -16.61 0.32
C GLU A 500 9.88 -16.26 1.67
N GLY A 501 9.65 -17.04 2.71
CA GLY A 501 10.32 -16.89 4.02
C GLY A 501 9.70 -17.74 5.11
N ASP A 502 10.38 -17.88 6.23
CA ASP A 502 9.77 -18.37 7.47
C ASP A 502 9.48 -17.12 8.34
N ASP A 503 8.24 -16.60 8.30
CA ASP A 503 7.92 -15.27 8.74
C ASP A 503 7.15 -15.19 10.07
N HIS A 504 7.22 -14.03 10.71
CA HIS A 504 6.52 -13.80 11.97
C HIS A 504 5.65 -12.54 11.91
N TYR A 505 4.32 -12.72 11.94
CA TYR A 505 3.33 -11.65 11.87
C TYR A 505 2.63 -11.45 13.20
N GLN A 506 2.89 -10.33 13.86
CA GLN A 506 2.23 -9.97 15.11
C GLN A 506 1.41 -8.69 14.99
N SER A 507 0.12 -8.78 15.24
CA SER A 507 -0.76 -7.62 15.12
C SER A 507 -1.77 -7.47 16.27
N ALA A 508 -2.15 -6.21 16.53
CA ALA A 508 -3.30 -5.86 17.35
C ALA A 508 -4.62 -6.05 16.56
N ASN A 509 -5.67 -5.28 16.85
CA ASN A 509 -6.98 -5.43 16.22
C ASN A 509 -6.98 -4.94 14.76
N PHE A 510 -7.83 -5.52 13.92
CA PHE A 510 -8.12 -5.10 12.56
C PHE A 510 -6.90 -5.16 11.63
N ALA A 511 -6.39 -6.36 11.40
CA ALA A 511 -5.16 -6.55 10.64
C ALA A 511 -5.19 -7.82 9.78
N GLN A 512 -4.09 -8.09 9.09
CA GLN A 512 -3.88 -9.31 8.30
C GLN A 512 -5.04 -9.57 7.33
N GLY A 513 -5.16 -8.67 6.33
CA GLY A 513 -6.20 -8.75 5.31
C GLY A 513 -7.59 -8.27 5.77
N HIS A 514 -7.67 -7.30 6.68
CA HIS A 514 -8.94 -6.79 7.18
C HIS A 514 -9.57 -5.74 6.26
N GLY A 515 -10.86 -5.91 5.96
CA GLY A 515 -11.67 -4.93 5.21
C GLY A 515 -12.67 -4.20 6.09
N TYR A 516 -12.64 -2.85 6.10
CA TYR A 516 -13.55 -2.05 6.91
C TYR A 516 -14.24 -0.95 6.10
N PHE A 517 -15.53 -0.81 6.28
CA PHE A 517 -16.39 0.23 5.70
C PHE A 517 -16.10 0.55 4.22
N PHE A 518 -16.60 -0.33 3.33
CA PHE A 518 -16.35 -0.28 1.89
C PHE A 518 -14.87 -0.30 1.51
N GLY A 519 -14.02 -0.91 2.34
CA GLY A 519 -12.62 -1.16 2.06
C GLY A 519 -12.36 -2.64 1.75
N ALA A 520 -11.28 -2.91 1.02
CA ALA A 520 -10.76 -4.24 0.74
C ALA A 520 -9.41 -4.43 1.42
N GLY A 521 -9.27 -5.47 2.24
CA GLY A 521 -7.99 -5.88 2.82
C GLY A 521 -7.55 -7.21 2.20
N VAL A 522 -6.27 -7.30 1.83
CA VAL A 522 -5.66 -8.48 1.21
C VAL A 522 -4.34 -8.77 1.90
N PHE A 523 -4.20 -10.00 2.35
CA PHE A 523 -2.97 -10.57 2.88
C PHE A 523 -2.70 -11.86 2.13
N LEU A 524 -1.58 -11.94 1.45
CA LEU A 524 -1.15 -13.10 0.70
C LEU A 524 0.26 -13.47 1.14
N ASP A 525 0.42 -14.69 1.62
CA ASP A 525 1.67 -15.35 1.87
C ASP A 525 1.80 -16.54 0.92
N LEU A 526 2.88 -16.61 0.19
CA LEU A 526 3.02 -17.62 -0.86
C LEU A 526 3.86 -18.81 -0.42
N GLY A 527 4.55 -18.70 0.72
CA GLY A 527 5.19 -19.87 1.29
C GLY A 527 6.32 -19.63 2.26
N GLY A 528 6.31 -20.42 3.28
CA GLY A 528 7.23 -20.46 4.41
C GLY A 528 6.73 -21.43 5.46
N ASN A 529 7.30 -21.36 6.68
CA ASN A 529 6.66 -21.97 7.84
C ASN A 529 6.43 -20.84 8.85
N ASP A 530 5.23 -20.32 8.87
CA ASP A 530 4.93 -18.98 9.33
C ASP A 530 4.22 -18.96 10.69
N GLU A 531 4.42 -17.87 11.42
CA GLU A 531 3.71 -17.62 12.66
C GLU A 531 2.82 -16.37 12.55
N TYR A 532 1.51 -16.58 12.54
CA TYR A 532 0.49 -15.52 12.45
C TYR A 532 -0.18 -15.31 13.79
N VAL A 533 0.00 -14.15 14.40
CA VAL A 533 -0.66 -13.79 15.67
C VAL A 533 -1.45 -12.49 15.50
N ALA A 534 -2.77 -12.57 15.67
CA ALA A 534 -3.63 -11.39 15.64
C ALA A 534 -4.52 -11.31 16.90
N ALA A 535 -4.92 -10.09 17.29
CA ALA A 535 -5.82 -9.92 18.42
C ALA A 535 -7.29 -10.17 18.01
N ARG A 536 -7.95 -9.19 17.42
CA ARG A 536 -9.36 -9.25 17.03
C ARG A 536 -9.53 -8.74 15.60
N TYR A 537 -10.44 -9.35 14.83
CA TYR A 537 -10.61 -9.05 13.42
C TYR A 537 -9.29 -9.20 12.63
N GLY A 538 -8.59 -10.32 12.87
CA GLY A 538 -7.41 -10.74 12.12
C GLY A 538 -7.74 -11.78 11.05
N HIS A 539 -6.70 -12.25 10.36
CA HIS A 539 -6.72 -13.37 9.39
C HIS A 539 -7.92 -13.32 8.42
N GLY A 540 -7.95 -12.31 7.55
CA GLY A 540 -8.97 -12.17 6.51
C GLY A 540 -10.36 -11.84 7.04
N SER A 541 -10.48 -10.98 8.01
CA SER A 541 -11.76 -10.55 8.55
C SER A 541 -12.30 -9.29 7.85
N SER A 542 -13.59 -8.98 8.05
CA SER A 542 -14.14 -7.73 7.54
C SER A 542 -15.36 -7.23 8.33
N ALA A 543 -15.63 -5.94 8.22
CA ALA A 543 -16.80 -5.32 8.85
C ALA A 543 -17.38 -4.18 8.00
N HIS A 544 -18.71 -3.96 8.11
CA HIS A 544 -19.42 -2.82 7.56
C HIS A 544 -19.23 -2.63 6.05
N TYR A 545 -19.70 -3.60 5.27
CA TYR A 545 -19.53 -3.67 3.82
C TYR A 545 -18.05 -3.78 3.39
N GLY A 546 -17.19 -4.33 4.25
CA GLY A 546 -15.80 -4.61 3.94
C GLY A 546 -15.62 -5.93 3.18
N VAL A 547 -14.46 -6.09 2.57
CA VAL A 547 -14.00 -7.33 1.95
C VAL A 547 -12.65 -7.68 2.54
N GLY A 548 -12.49 -8.90 3.06
CA GLY A 548 -11.24 -9.38 3.66
C GLY A 548 -10.77 -10.70 3.03
N LEU A 549 -9.51 -10.74 2.64
CA LEU A 549 -8.83 -11.94 2.14
C LEU A 549 -7.55 -12.15 2.93
N PHE A 550 -7.40 -13.33 3.50
CA PHE A 550 -6.15 -13.86 4.01
C PHE A 550 -5.89 -15.20 3.33
N GLU A 551 -4.73 -15.36 2.78
CA GLU A 551 -4.34 -16.58 2.10
C GLU A 551 -2.89 -16.90 2.39
N ASP A 552 -2.66 -18.16 2.79
CA ASP A 552 -1.38 -18.80 2.91
C ASP A 552 -1.36 -19.99 1.95
N LEU A 553 -0.34 -20.08 1.11
CA LEU A 553 -0.31 -21.11 0.07
C LEU A 553 0.52 -22.33 0.41
N HIS A 554 1.55 -22.20 1.23
CA HIS A 554 2.49 -23.29 1.50
C HIS A 554 3.18 -23.14 2.85
N GLY A 555 3.18 -24.19 3.66
CA GLY A 555 3.98 -24.22 4.89
C GLY A 555 3.58 -25.29 5.88
N GLU A 556 4.24 -25.28 7.03
CA GLU A 556 3.81 -25.88 8.31
C GLU A 556 3.58 -24.72 9.29
N ASP A 557 2.33 -24.21 9.35
CA ASP A 557 2.05 -22.88 9.84
C ASP A 557 1.41 -22.85 11.22
N HIS A 558 1.59 -21.73 11.92
CA HIS A 558 1.06 -21.52 13.25
C HIS A 558 0.15 -20.30 13.31
N TYR A 559 -1.15 -20.53 13.40
CA TYR A 559 -2.17 -19.48 13.50
C TYR A 559 -2.58 -19.28 14.94
N GLY A 560 -2.19 -18.15 15.53
CA GLY A 560 -2.43 -17.75 16.90
C GLY A 560 -3.43 -16.63 17.08
N SER A 561 -4.00 -16.54 18.27
CA SER A 561 -4.86 -15.44 18.69
C SER A 561 -4.44 -14.91 20.03
N SER A 562 -4.09 -13.64 20.11
CA SER A 562 -3.86 -12.93 21.36
C SER A 562 -5.15 -12.39 22.00
N GLY A 563 -6.29 -12.41 21.29
CA GLY A 563 -7.59 -11.92 21.75
C GLY A 563 -8.64 -13.02 21.86
N PRO A 564 -9.73 -12.79 22.63
CA PRO A 564 -10.73 -13.83 22.92
C PRO A 564 -11.81 -14.03 21.85
N PHE A 565 -11.93 -13.17 20.82
CA PHE A 565 -13.06 -13.18 19.88
C PHE A 565 -12.71 -12.69 18.47
N TYR A 566 -13.52 -13.11 17.48
CA TYR A 566 -13.60 -12.56 16.13
C TYR A 566 -12.27 -12.59 15.37
N ASN A 567 -11.61 -13.74 15.28
CA ASN A 567 -10.29 -13.78 14.72
C ASN A 567 -10.31 -14.32 13.29
N ALA A 568 -10.44 -15.35 12.80
CA ALA A 568 -10.18 -15.82 11.45
C ALA A 568 -11.44 -15.84 10.57
N GLY A 569 -11.37 -15.26 9.39
CA GLY A 569 -12.42 -15.30 8.36
C GLY A 569 -13.77 -14.70 8.80
N VAL A 570 -13.79 -13.75 9.74
CA VAL A 570 -15.02 -13.21 10.29
C VAL A 570 -15.57 -12.07 9.45
N ALA A 571 -16.78 -12.22 8.93
CA ALA A 571 -17.53 -11.17 8.28
C ALA A 571 -18.60 -10.60 9.20
N TRP A 572 -18.61 -9.29 9.41
CA TRP A 572 -19.58 -8.60 10.26
C TRP A 572 -20.32 -7.53 9.45
N ASP A 573 -21.66 -7.48 9.61
CA ASP A 573 -22.50 -6.42 9.08
C ASP A 573 -22.39 -6.21 7.54
N HIS A 574 -22.93 -7.15 6.79
CA HIS A 574 -22.97 -7.13 5.33
C HIS A 574 -21.60 -7.15 4.62
N SER A 575 -20.67 -7.90 5.13
CA SER A 575 -19.30 -7.99 4.63
C SER A 575 -19.00 -9.35 4.02
N VAL A 576 -17.87 -9.47 3.34
CA VAL A 576 -17.35 -10.71 2.77
C VAL A 576 -15.94 -10.95 3.27
N SER A 577 -15.68 -12.15 3.80
CA SER A 577 -14.36 -12.51 4.31
C SER A 577 -14.03 -13.95 3.98
N VAL A 578 -12.73 -14.19 3.76
CA VAL A 578 -12.20 -15.55 3.65
C VAL A 578 -10.81 -15.64 4.25
N MET A 579 -10.54 -16.75 4.90
CA MET A 579 -9.22 -17.21 5.27
C MET A 579 -8.98 -18.54 4.55
N ILE A 580 -7.88 -18.64 3.84
CA ILE A 580 -7.44 -19.83 3.14
C ILE A 580 -6.07 -20.19 3.65
N ASP A 581 -5.93 -21.47 3.98
CA ASP A 581 -4.67 -22.13 4.19
C ASP A 581 -4.63 -23.30 3.20
N ALA A 582 -3.67 -23.30 2.30
CA ALA A 582 -3.62 -24.17 1.13
C ALA A 582 -2.23 -24.79 0.95
N GLY A 583 -1.80 -25.61 1.82
CA GLY A 583 -0.53 -26.29 1.73
C GLY A 583 -0.63 -27.81 1.89
N ASN A 584 0.50 -28.44 2.07
CA ASN A 584 0.63 -29.84 2.46
C ASN A 584 1.25 -29.99 3.85
N GLY A 585 1.34 -28.91 4.64
CA GLY A 585 1.92 -28.84 5.95
C GLY A 585 1.11 -29.51 7.06
N TYR A 586 1.64 -29.49 8.27
CA TYR A 586 0.94 -29.83 9.51
C TYR A 586 0.69 -28.55 10.29
N ASP A 587 -0.43 -27.91 10.02
CA ASP A 587 -0.72 -26.59 10.51
C ASP A 587 -1.31 -26.63 11.93
N HIS A 588 -0.96 -25.65 12.72
CA HIS A 588 -1.40 -25.54 14.09
C HIS A 588 -2.29 -24.31 14.30
N TYR A 589 -3.57 -24.52 14.66
CA TYR A 589 -4.54 -23.48 14.89
C TYR A 589 -4.83 -23.31 16.38
N ALA A 590 -4.33 -22.23 16.97
CA ALA A 590 -4.60 -21.78 18.34
C ALA A 590 -5.53 -20.55 18.34
N LEU A 591 -6.55 -20.60 17.51
CA LEU A 591 -7.48 -19.48 17.31
C LEU A 591 -8.49 -19.38 18.44
N ALA A 592 -8.81 -18.17 18.86
CA ALA A 592 -9.92 -17.92 19.77
C ALA A 592 -11.25 -18.31 19.12
N ARG A 593 -12.23 -18.70 19.93
CA ARG A 593 -13.59 -19.01 19.47
C ARG A 593 -14.12 -17.86 18.61
N SER A 594 -14.15 -18.04 17.30
CA SER A 594 -14.98 -17.19 16.47
C SER A 594 -16.42 -17.62 16.64
N THR A 595 -17.21 -16.82 17.33
CA THR A 595 -18.68 -16.95 17.26
C THR A 595 -19.10 -16.18 16.03
N GLY A 596 -18.92 -16.77 14.84
CA GLY A 596 -19.64 -16.37 13.65
C GLY A 596 -21.11 -16.68 13.87
N LEU A 597 -21.95 -15.67 13.89
CA LEU A 597 -23.40 -15.79 13.74
C LEU A 597 -23.74 -15.67 12.27
#